data_5f3178d5063680ebb00969167b684f49
#
_entry.id   5f3178d5063680ebb00969167b684f49
#
_cell.length_a   1.000
_cell.length_b   1.000
_cell.length_c   1.000
_cell.angle_alpha   90.00
_cell.angle_beta   90.00
_cell.angle_gamma   90.00
#
_symmetry.space_group_name_H-M   'P 1'
#
loop_
_entity.id
_entity.type
_entity.pdbx_description
1 polymer ?
#
loop_
_entity_poly.entity_id
_entity_poly.type
_entity_poly.pdbx_seq_one_letter_code
_entity_poly.pdbx_strand_id
1 'polypeptide(L)'
;MHQRDARAVEKALRAKTVVAIMIKAHARGPEDVINTVKIIHEFGYVPEVTYRIDQGIIREAMTDINAMRDHYTDDPLLVGIGSVTTHDEMAQAIDMGFDMVVSPDNAFEGYGKKIDFAKVAREANVFSAPGAMTPAEFRYFLEGEDDITPDAIKIFPASVYGPEGLGRMLDPYDRDAHQGIIVIPTGGVNADNGPLYQRHIGARGFDTALAMSDPLSLVIHEGKIGDLDTIRRSLEQFRQAFKPYTIG
;
A
#
# COMPACT_ATOMS: atom_id res chain seq x y z
N MET A 1 -0.02 -19.12 -14.78
CA MET A 1 0.73 -18.50 -13.65
C MET A 1 0.68 -16.99 -13.88
N HIS A 2 0.17 -16.22 -12.93
CA HIS A 2 0.06 -14.77 -13.07
C HIS A 2 1.46 -14.15 -13.26
N GLN A 3 1.61 -13.35 -14.32
CA GLN A 3 2.84 -12.59 -14.56
C GLN A 3 2.73 -11.25 -13.84
N ARG A 4 3.52 -11.08 -12.80
CA ARG A 4 3.58 -9.83 -12.03
C ARG A 4 4.25 -8.74 -12.86
N ASP A 5 3.80 -7.49 -12.63
CA ASP A 5 4.37 -6.30 -13.23
C ASP A 5 4.38 -5.13 -12.23
N ALA A 6 5.53 -4.88 -11.63
CA ALA A 6 5.72 -3.76 -10.69
C ALA A 6 5.38 -2.40 -11.33
N ARG A 7 5.59 -2.23 -12.64
CA ARG A 7 5.22 -1.00 -13.36
C ARG A 7 3.72 -0.83 -13.49
N ALA A 8 2.95 -1.92 -13.55
CA ALA A 8 1.49 -1.83 -13.54
C ALA A 8 1.00 -1.30 -12.18
N VAL A 9 1.62 -1.76 -11.07
CA VAL A 9 1.34 -1.23 -9.74
C VAL A 9 1.72 0.24 -9.66
N GLU A 10 2.94 0.62 -10.06
CA GLU A 10 3.38 2.01 -10.08
C GLU A 10 2.41 2.91 -10.84
N LYS A 11 2.01 2.51 -12.04
CA LYS A 11 1.03 3.24 -12.87
C LYS A 11 -0.32 3.38 -12.16
N ALA A 12 -0.81 2.31 -11.53
CA ALA A 12 -2.06 2.34 -10.79
C ALA A 12 -1.99 3.29 -9.59
N LEU A 13 -0.88 3.28 -8.85
CA LEU A 13 -0.69 4.16 -7.69
C LEU A 13 -0.61 5.65 -8.09
N ARG A 14 0.04 5.96 -9.20
CA ARG A 14 0.13 7.33 -9.73
C ARG A 14 -1.21 7.85 -10.27
N ALA A 15 -2.02 6.97 -10.84
CA ALA A 15 -3.33 7.33 -11.39
C ALA A 15 -4.43 7.42 -10.33
N LYS A 16 -4.27 6.76 -9.19
CA LYS A 16 -5.29 6.62 -8.15
C LYS A 16 -4.89 7.40 -6.90
N THR A 17 -5.81 8.19 -6.42
CA THR A 17 -5.60 9.05 -5.24
C THR A 17 -5.45 8.26 -3.94
N VAL A 18 -6.04 7.07 -3.88
CA VAL A 18 -6.04 6.17 -2.71
C VAL A 18 -5.48 4.82 -3.11
N VAL A 19 -4.50 4.35 -2.37
CA VAL A 19 -3.68 3.20 -2.73
C VAL A 19 -4.16 1.91 -2.14
N ALA A 20 -4.48 1.92 -0.88
CA ALA A 20 -4.68 0.66 -0.22
C ALA A 20 -5.73 0.78 0.86
N ILE A 21 -6.69 -0.09 0.81
CA ILE A 21 -7.58 -0.35 1.92
C ILE A 21 -7.14 -1.67 2.51
N MET A 22 -6.57 -1.59 3.69
CA MET A 22 -6.01 -2.76 4.36
C MET A 22 -7.11 -3.66 4.90
N ILE A 23 -7.16 -4.87 4.39
CA ILE A 23 -8.02 -5.93 4.94
C ILE A 23 -7.31 -6.53 6.14
N LYS A 24 -7.85 -6.32 7.35
CA LYS A 24 -7.23 -6.78 8.60
C LYS A 24 -7.58 -8.22 8.98
N ALA A 25 -6.98 -8.63 10.09
CA ALA A 25 -7.01 -9.97 10.70
C ALA A 25 -8.41 -10.50 11.13
N HIS A 26 -9.49 -9.86 10.72
CA HIS A 26 -10.86 -10.27 11.02
C HIS A 26 -11.51 -11.07 9.89
N ALA A 27 -10.78 -11.38 8.81
CA ALA A 27 -11.25 -12.30 7.79
C ALA A 27 -11.48 -13.68 8.42
N ARG A 28 -12.67 -14.22 8.24
CA ARG A 28 -13.09 -15.52 8.81
C ARG A 28 -12.85 -16.65 7.84
N GLY A 29 -12.63 -16.32 6.56
CA GLY A 29 -12.38 -17.26 5.50
C GLY A 29 -11.93 -16.54 4.23
N PRO A 30 -11.52 -17.31 3.20
CA PRO A 30 -11.00 -16.75 1.94
C PRO A 30 -12.02 -15.87 1.22
N GLU A 31 -13.31 -16.18 1.29
CA GLU A 31 -14.38 -15.39 0.68
C GLU A 31 -14.44 -13.95 1.20
N ASP A 32 -14.16 -13.74 2.49
CA ASP A 32 -14.10 -12.41 3.07
C ASP A 32 -12.99 -11.56 2.42
N VAL A 33 -11.83 -12.17 2.17
CA VAL A 33 -10.70 -11.53 1.48
C VAL A 33 -11.04 -11.26 0.01
N ILE A 34 -11.52 -12.29 -0.71
CA ILE A 34 -11.84 -12.21 -2.14
C ILE A 34 -12.88 -11.11 -2.41
N ASN A 35 -13.98 -11.12 -1.67
CA ASN A 35 -15.06 -10.17 -1.86
C ASN A 35 -14.61 -8.73 -1.55
N THR A 36 -13.82 -8.55 -0.49
CA THR A 36 -13.29 -7.23 -0.13
C THR A 36 -12.30 -6.72 -1.17
N VAL A 37 -11.40 -7.57 -1.66
CA VAL A 37 -10.47 -7.25 -2.76
C VAL A 37 -11.24 -6.80 -4.01
N LYS A 38 -12.25 -7.55 -4.42
CA LYS A 38 -13.07 -7.22 -5.61
C LYS A 38 -13.78 -5.88 -5.46
N ILE A 39 -14.42 -5.62 -4.32
CA ILE A 39 -15.12 -4.35 -4.09
C ILE A 39 -14.14 -3.17 -4.08
N ILE A 40 -13.00 -3.30 -3.41
CA ILE A 40 -11.99 -2.23 -3.38
C ILE A 40 -11.50 -1.93 -4.80
N HIS A 41 -11.26 -2.96 -5.60
CA HIS A 41 -10.87 -2.81 -7.00
C HIS A 41 -11.98 -2.15 -7.84
N GLU A 42 -13.26 -2.53 -7.68
CA GLU A 42 -14.42 -1.91 -8.36
C GLU A 42 -14.50 -0.39 -8.13
N PHE A 43 -14.04 0.10 -6.98
CA PHE A 43 -13.93 1.53 -6.69
C PHE A 43 -12.68 2.20 -7.24
N GLY A 44 -11.87 1.48 -7.98
CA GLY A 44 -10.64 1.99 -8.58
C GLY A 44 -9.47 2.12 -7.61
N TYR A 45 -9.48 1.41 -6.48
CA TYR A 45 -8.39 1.38 -5.51
C TYR A 45 -7.55 0.11 -5.66
N VAL A 46 -6.33 0.14 -5.14
CA VAL A 46 -5.48 -1.05 -5.04
C VAL A 46 -5.66 -1.67 -3.66
N PRO A 47 -6.24 -2.86 -3.53
CA PRO A 47 -6.42 -3.53 -2.24
C PRO A 47 -5.07 -3.96 -1.64
N GLU A 48 -4.92 -3.79 -0.33
CA GLU A 48 -3.79 -4.28 0.45
C GLU A 48 -4.31 -5.25 1.53
N VAL A 49 -3.90 -6.50 1.47
CA VAL A 49 -4.18 -7.53 2.48
C VAL A 49 -3.10 -7.47 3.55
N THR A 50 -3.46 -7.56 4.85
CA THR A 50 -2.42 -7.66 5.87
C THR A 50 -1.89 -9.08 6.01
N TYR A 51 -0.58 -9.24 6.12
CA TYR A 51 0.06 -10.53 6.41
C TYR A 51 -0.37 -11.14 7.77
N ARG A 52 -1.06 -10.36 8.62
CA ARG A 52 -1.54 -10.80 9.95
C ARG A 52 -2.87 -11.58 9.92
N ILE A 53 -3.47 -11.80 8.77
CA ILE A 53 -4.55 -12.79 8.57
C ILE A 53 -3.94 -14.19 8.60
N ASP A 54 -4.73 -15.20 8.94
CA ASP A 54 -4.31 -16.61 8.87
C ASP A 54 -3.76 -16.95 7.47
N GLN A 55 -2.59 -17.57 7.43
CA GLN A 55 -1.87 -17.81 6.18
C GLN A 55 -2.58 -18.82 5.26
N GLY A 56 -3.35 -19.73 5.83
CA GLY A 56 -4.20 -20.65 5.06
C GLY A 56 -5.30 -19.89 4.32
N ILE A 57 -5.96 -18.97 5.01
CA ILE A 57 -7.00 -18.10 4.43
C ILE A 57 -6.42 -17.23 3.30
N ILE A 58 -5.26 -16.60 3.52
CA ILE A 58 -4.62 -15.76 2.49
C ILE A 58 -4.26 -16.60 1.27
N ARG A 59 -3.64 -17.75 1.45
CA ARG A 59 -3.18 -18.62 0.34
C ARG A 59 -4.36 -19.12 -0.49
N GLU A 60 -5.44 -19.56 0.14
CA GLU A 60 -6.65 -19.98 -0.54
C GLU A 60 -7.28 -18.81 -1.31
N ALA A 61 -7.45 -17.65 -0.67
CA ALA A 61 -7.97 -16.47 -1.32
C ALA A 61 -7.13 -16.03 -2.53
N MET A 62 -5.80 -16.03 -2.40
CA MET A 62 -4.91 -15.65 -3.50
C MET A 62 -4.91 -16.67 -4.64
N THR A 63 -5.16 -17.94 -4.36
CA THR A 63 -5.35 -18.95 -5.40
C THR A 63 -6.54 -18.58 -6.29
N ASP A 64 -7.68 -18.25 -5.70
CA ASP A 64 -8.88 -17.87 -6.42
C ASP A 64 -8.75 -16.50 -7.10
N ILE A 65 -8.13 -15.52 -6.42
CA ILE A 65 -7.85 -14.20 -6.99
C ILE A 65 -6.96 -14.36 -8.23
N ASN A 66 -5.90 -15.14 -8.16
CA ASN A 66 -5.00 -15.38 -9.30
C ASN A 66 -5.73 -16.07 -10.46
N ALA A 67 -6.66 -16.99 -10.19
CA ALA A 67 -7.45 -17.67 -11.22
C ALA A 67 -8.42 -16.71 -11.94
N MET A 68 -8.90 -15.66 -11.28
CA MET A 68 -9.84 -14.74 -11.90
C MET A 68 -9.18 -13.53 -12.61
N ARG A 69 -7.87 -13.31 -12.47
CA ARG A 69 -7.17 -12.13 -13.03
C ARG A 69 -7.33 -11.97 -14.54
N ASP A 70 -7.44 -13.05 -15.27
CA ASP A 70 -7.63 -13.04 -16.74
C ASP A 70 -8.97 -12.37 -17.16
N HIS A 71 -9.91 -12.18 -16.22
CA HIS A 71 -11.15 -11.47 -16.47
C HIS A 71 -11.00 -9.92 -16.32
N TYR A 72 -9.86 -9.44 -15.85
CA TYR A 72 -9.56 -8.02 -15.59
C TYR A 72 -8.53 -7.48 -16.59
N THR A 73 -8.85 -7.53 -17.88
CA THR A 73 -7.92 -7.16 -18.97
C THR A 73 -7.73 -5.65 -19.11
N ASP A 74 -8.80 -4.88 -18.91
CA ASP A 74 -8.80 -3.43 -19.11
C ASP A 74 -8.32 -2.65 -17.86
N ASP A 75 -8.62 -3.16 -16.67
CA ASP A 75 -8.12 -2.64 -15.38
C ASP A 75 -7.59 -3.82 -14.55
N PRO A 76 -6.30 -4.09 -14.58
CA PRO A 76 -5.71 -5.26 -13.94
C PRO A 76 -6.00 -5.34 -12.44
N LEU A 77 -6.44 -6.50 -11.96
CA LEU A 77 -6.66 -6.76 -10.54
C LEU A 77 -5.32 -6.90 -9.83
N LEU A 78 -4.78 -5.79 -9.36
CA LEU A 78 -3.54 -5.72 -8.59
C LEU A 78 -3.84 -5.85 -7.10
N VAL A 79 -3.06 -6.66 -6.39
CA VAL A 79 -3.25 -6.89 -4.95
C VAL A 79 -1.92 -6.79 -4.21
N GLY A 80 -1.90 -5.92 -3.21
CA GLY A 80 -0.76 -5.76 -2.31
C GLY A 80 -0.90 -6.57 -1.02
N ILE A 81 0.22 -6.79 -0.36
CA ILE A 81 0.28 -7.33 0.99
C ILE A 81 1.09 -6.43 1.90
N GLY A 82 0.53 -6.09 3.06
CA GLY A 82 1.17 -5.24 4.06
C GLY A 82 1.55 -5.99 5.33
N SER A 83 2.27 -5.31 6.20
CA SER A 83 2.78 -5.86 7.46
C SER A 83 3.83 -6.98 7.28
N VAL A 84 4.51 -6.99 6.15
CA VAL A 84 5.63 -7.90 5.89
C VAL A 84 6.86 -7.40 6.64
N THR A 85 7.40 -8.21 7.55
CA THR A 85 8.49 -7.81 8.46
C THR A 85 9.72 -8.71 8.39
N THR A 86 9.63 -9.85 7.72
CA THR A 86 10.73 -10.81 7.59
C THR A 86 10.95 -11.25 6.16
N HIS A 87 12.14 -11.78 5.89
CA HIS A 87 12.47 -12.35 4.58
C HIS A 87 11.54 -13.53 4.22
N ASP A 88 11.23 -14.39 5.18
CA ASP A 88 10.34 -15.53 4.96
C ASP A 88 8.91 -15.08 4.64
N GLU A 89 8.39 -14.06 5.33
CA GLU A 89 7.09 -13.47 5.02
C GLU A 89 7.07 -12.89 3.60
N MET A 90 8.15 -12.21 3.19
CA MET A 90 8.28 -11.66 1.85
C MET A 90 8.34 -12.76 0.78
N ALA A 91 9.14 -13.79 1.00
CA ALA A 91 9.21 -14.94 0.08
C ALA A 91 7.85 -15.63 -0.09
N GLN A 92 7.12 -15.82 1.01
CA GLN A 92 5.77 -16.39 0.96
C GLN A 92 4.77 -15.47 0.24
N ALA A 93 4.85 -14.16 0.46
CA ALA A 93 4.01 -13.19 -0.25
C ALA A 93 4.25 -13.23 -1.77
N ILE A 94 5.50 -13.31 -2.18
CA ILE A 94 5.89 -13.47 -3.58
C ILE A 94 5.36 -14.81 -4.14
N ASP A 95 5.52 -15.92 -3.40
CA ASP A 95 5.01 -17.24 -3.82
C ASP A 95 3.49 -17.25 -3.99
N MET A 96 2.75 -16.57 -3.11
CA MET A 96 1.30 -16.44 -3.21
C MET A 96 0.80 -15.58 -4.38
N GLY A 97 1.67 -14.84 -5.06
CA GLY A 97 1.31 -14.07 -6.26
C GLY A 97 0.85 -12.64 -5.98
N PHE A 98 1.26 -12.02 -4.88
CA PHE A 98 1.02 -10.60 -4.64
C PHE A 98 1.84 -9.72 -5.59
N ASP A 99 1.29 -8.58 -6.01
CA ASP A 99 1.90 -7.62 -6.93
C ASP A 99 2.70 -6.54 -6.21
N MET A 100 2.39 -6.30 -4.95
CA MET A 100 3.00 -5.28 -4.11
C MET A 100 3.29 -5.85 -2.73
N VAL A 101 4.48 -5.56 -2.20
CA VAL A 101 4.85 -5.87 -0.80
C VAL A 101 5.14 -4.59 -0.04
N VAL A 102 4.56 -4.49 1.16
CA VAL A 102 4.63 -3.31 2.01
C VAL A 102 5.10 -3.70 3.41
N SER A 103 6.16 -3.06 3.89
CA SER A 103 6.64 -3.24 5.27
C SER A 103 6.24 -2.07 6.17
N PRO A 104 6.02 -2.28 7.47
CA PRO A 104 5.82 -1.20 8.42
C PRO A 104 7.08 -0.46 8.78
N ASP A 105 8.25 -1.04 8.52
CA ASP A 105 9.58 -0.54 8.85
C ASP A 105 10.55 -0.69 7.67
N ASN A 106 11.81 -0.45 7.90
CA ASN A 106 12.84 -0.64 6.88
C ASN A 106 13.28 -2.10 6.71
N ALA A 107 12.45 -3.03 7.16
CA ALA A 107 12.60 -4.45 6.98
C ALA A 107 13.92 -5.03 7.50
N PHE A 108 14.21 -4.79 8.79
CA PHE A 108 15.32 -5.41 9.48
C PHE A 108 14.93 -6.77 10.07
N GLU A 109 15.69 -7.80 9.76
CA GLU A 109 15.64 -9.09 10.44
C GLU A 109 16.54 -9.11 11.67
N GLY A 110 16.01 -8.69 12.81
CA GLY A 110 16.76 -8.69 14.05
C GLY A 110 17.91 -7.68 14.07
N TYR A 111 18.72 -7.73 15.11
CA TYR A 111 19.79 -6.75 15.32
C TYR A 111 20.90 -6.91 14.27
N GLY A 112 21.03 -5.94 13.40
CA GLY A 112 22.11 -5.87 12.40
C GLY A 112 21.92 -6.68 11.12
N LYS A 113 20.76 -7.30 10.91
CA LYS A 113 20.42 -7.96 9.65
C LYS A 113 19.36 -7.15 8.90
N LYS A 114 19.66 -6.79 7.67
CA LYS A 114 18.68 -6.21 6.74
C LYS A 114 18.09 -7.27 5.84
N ILE A 115 16.79 -7.20 5.62
CA ILE A 115 16.24 -7.78 4.41
C ILE A 115 16.66 -6.87 3.26
N ASP A 116 17.14 -7.47 2.19
CA ASP A 116 17.38 -6.76 0.95
C ASP A 116 16.05 -6.57 0.19
N PHE A 117 15.16 -5.80 0.85
CA PHE A 117 13.72 -5.75 0.54
C PHE A 117 13.47 -5.32 -0.91
N ALA A 118 14.06 -4.19 -1.31
CA ALA A 118 13.88 -3.65 -2.64
C ALA A 118 14.46 -4.57 -3.72
N LYS A 119 15.64 -5.17 -3.47
CA LYS A 119 16.28 -6.08 -4.39
C LYS A 119 15.46 -7.36 -4.60
N VAL A 120 15.03 -8.01 -3.51
CA VAL A 120 14.20 -9.23 -3.59
C VAL A 120 12.89 -8.96 -4.33
N ALA A 121 12.24 -7.82 -4.05
CA ALA A 121 11.04 -7.42 -4.77
C ALA A 121 11.30 -7.20 -6.26
N ARG A 122 12.38 -6.51 -6.61
CA ARG A 122 12.78 -6.25 -8.00
C ARG A 122 13.06 -7.52 -8.76
N GLU A 123 13.81 -8.46 -8.19
CA GLU A 123 14.09 -9.77 -8.79
C GLU A 123 12.83 -10.58 -9.06
N ALA A 124 11.80 -10.41 -8.22
CA ALA A 124 10.49 -11.04 -8.38
C ALA A 124 9.49 -10.24 -9.23
N ASN A 125 9.88 -9.05 -9.73
CA ASN A 125 9.00 -8.11 -10.43
C ASN A 125 7.76 -7.73 -9.60
N VAL A 126 7.97 -7.47 -8.31
CA VAL A 126 6.97 -7.06 -7.31
C VAL A 126 7.27 -5.64 -6.88
N PHE A 127 6.24 -4.80 -6.77
CA PHE A 127 6.37 -3.43 -6.30
C PHE A 127 6.72 -3.39 -4.80
N SER A 128 7.71 -2.61 -4.42
CA SER A 128 8.25 -2.53 -3.07
C SER A 128 7.94 -1.21 -2.37
N ALA A 129 7.45 -1.30 -1.12
CA ALA A 129 7.20 -0.13 -0.28
C ALA A 129 7.63 -0.38 1.18
N PRO A 130 8.92 -0.33 1.49
CA PRO A 130 9.41 -0.38 2.88
C PRO A 130 9.03 0.88 3.65
N GLY A 131 8.93 0.75 4.97
CA GLY A 131 8.57 1.84 5.87
C GLY A 131 9.77 2.63 6.38
N ALA A 132 9.57 3.93 6.52
CA ALA A 132 10.46 4.85 7.21
C ALA A 132 9.65 5.71 8.18
N MET A 133 10.24 6.06 9.31
CA MET A 133 9.66 6.98 10.27
C MET A 133 10.54 8.20 10.52
N THR A 134 11.83 8.10 10.27
CA THR A 134 12.79 9.16 10.53
C THR A 134 13.40 9.73 9.26
N PRO A 135 13.89 10.99 9.28
CA PRO A 135 14.63 11.56 8.16
C PRO A 135 15.81 10.71 7.71
N ALA A 136 16.49 10.04 8.64
CA ALA A 136 17.64 9.20 8.31
C ALA A 136 17.24 7.93 7.55
N GLU A 137 16.13 7.29 7.93
CA GLU A 137 15.57 6.13 7.22
C GLU A 137 15.06 6.54 5.84
N PHE A 138 14.38 7.69 5.75
CA PHE A 138 13.89 8.22 4.47
C PHE A 138 15.05 8.50 3.51
N ARG A 139 16.10 9.20 3.98
CA ARG A 139 17.31 9.46 3.21
C ARG A 139 17.99 8.17 2.76
N TYR A 140 18.05 7.17 3.62
CA TYR A 140 18.64 5.89 3.29
C TYR A 140 18.02 5.25 2.04
N PHE A 141 16.70 5.36 1.87
CA PHE A 141 16.02 4.86 0.68
C PHE A 141 16.15 5.79 -0.54
N LEU A 142 16.29 7.09 -0.32
CA LEU A 142 16.47 8.05 -1.43
C LEU A 142 17.87 8.02 -2.03
N GLU A 143 18.89 7.96 -1.16
CA GLU A 143 20.32 8.10 -1.53
C GLU A 143 21.03 6.75 -1.59
N GLY A 144 20.31 5.66 -1.41
CA GLY A 144 20.87 4.32 -1.45
C GLY A 144 21.40 3.93 -2.82
N GLU A 145 22.24 2.91 -2.84
CA GLU A 145 22.67 2.28 -4.08
C GLU A 145 21.47 1.69 -4.83
N ASP A 146 21.59 1.51 -6.14
CA ASP A 146 20.49 1.08 -7.02
C ASP A 146 19.72 -0.15 -6.53
N ASP A 147 20.38 -1.05 -5.80
CA ASP A 147 19.77 -2.27 -5.27
C ASP A 147 18.86 -2.06 -4.07
N ILE A 148 18.96 -0.93 -3.37
CA ILE A 148 18.19 -0.65 -2.16
C ILE A 148 17.16 0.47 -2.31
N THR A 149 17.12 1.15 -3.45
CA THR A 149 16.09 2.13 -3.76
C THR A 149 14.77 1.40 -4.05
N PRO A 150 13.73 1.58 -3.21
CA PRO A 150 12.43 0.95 -3.43
C PRO A 150 11.61 1.72 -4.48
N ASP A 151 10.51 1.11 -4.92
CA ASP A 151 9.56 1.77 -5.83
C ASP A 151 8.75 2.87 -5.13
N ALA A 152 8.50 2.71 -3.82
CA ALA A 152 7.88 3.73 -2.98
C ALA A 152 8.43 3.69 -1.56
N ILE A 153 8.27 4.78 -0.82
CA ILE A 153 8.64 4.86 0.60
C ILE A 153 7.38 5.09 1.42
N LYS A 154 7.06 4.12 2.27
CA LYS A 154 5.96 4.22 3.23
C LYS A 154 6.41 5.04 4.43
N ILE A 155 5.60 6.00 4.86
CA ILE A 155 5.80 6.71 6.13
C ILE A 155 4.85 6.13 7.17
N PHE A 156 5.39 5.49 8.21
CA PHE A 156 4.59 4.79 9.21
C PHE A 156 5.14 4.95 10.63
N PRO A 157 4.27 5.29 11.60
CA PRO A 157 2.90 5.75 11.43
C PRO A 157 2.84 7.25 11.09
N ALA A 158 2.15 7.60 10.01
CA ALA A 158 2.08 8.97 9.51
C ALA A 158 1.40 9.94 10.48
N SER A 159 0.51 9.43 11.34
CA SER A 159 -0.18 10.21 12.38
C SER A 159 0.76 10.89 13.38
N VAL A 160 1.98 10.39 13.55
CA VAL A 160 2.99 11.02 14.43
C VAL A 160 3.40 12.40 13.91
N TYR A 161 3.53 12.54 12.60
CA TYR A 161 3.87 13.81 11.96
C TYR A 161 2.63 14.68 11.69
N GLY A 162 1.53 14.05 11.34
CA GLY A 162 0.43 14.75 10.70
C GLY A 162 0.81 15.28 9.30
N PRO A 163 -0.14 15.84 8.55
CA PRO A 163 0.12 16.28 7.17
C PRO A 163 1.20 17.35 7.04
N GLU A 164 1.13 18.40 7.89
CA GLU A 164 2.10 19.50 7.87
C GLU A 164 3.49 19.04 8.31
N GLY A 165 3.57 18.27 9.41
CA GLY A 165 4.85 17.78 9.94
C GLY A 165 5.56 16.85 8.95
N LEU A 166 4.79 16.00 8.25
CA LEU A 166 5.35 15.17 7.19
C LEU A 166 5.88 16.02 6.02
N GLY A 167 5.12 17.05 5.60
CA GLY A 167 5.62 17.99 4.61
C GLY A 167 6.95 18.64 5.04
N ARG A 168 7.07 19.08 6.30
CA ARG A 168 8.32 19.64 6.82
C ARG A 168 9.46 18.64 6.88
N MET A 169 9.18 17.36 7.16
CA MET A 169 10.18 16.30 7.11
C MET A 169 10.77 16.15 5.71
N LEU A 170 9.99 16.41 4.67
CA LEU A 170 10.42 16.30 3.28
C LEU A 170 11.14 17.56 2.75
N ASP A 171 11.02 18.73 3.41
CA ASP A 171 11.62 20.00 2.97
C ASP A 171 13.13 19.93 2.67
N PRO A 172 13.98 19.15 3.41
CA PRO A 172 15.41 19.10 3.15
C PRO A 172 15.82 18.31 1.91
N TYR A 173 14.90 17.56 1.30
CA TYR A 173 15.25 16.64 0.21
C TYR A 173 15.03 17.30 -1.16
N ASP A 174 16.03 17.11 -2.02
CA ASP A 174 15.99 17.62 -3.37
C ASP A 174 15.01 16.82 -4.24
N ARG A 175 13.87 17.42 -4.52
CA ARG A 175 12.82 16.84 -5.36
C ARG A 175 13.27 16.56 -6.79
N ASP A 176 14.20 17.36 -7.32
CA ASP A 176 14.65 17.21 -8.71
C ASP A 176 15.58 16.00 -8.86
N ALA A 177 16.35 15.69 -7.79
CA ALA A 177 17.19 14.50 -7.73
C ALA A 177 16.37 13.22 -7.47
N HIS A 178 15.18 13.33 -6.86
CA HIS A 178 14.37 12.19 -6.41
C HIS A 178 13.01 12.12 -7.12
N GLN A 179 12.94 12.62 -8.35
CA GLN A 179 11.73 12.52 -9.17
C GLN A 179 11.28 11.08 -9.34
N GLY A 180 9.99 10.87 -9.17
CA GLY A 180 9.38 9.57 -9.37
C GLY A 180 9.21 8.73 -8.12
N ILE A 181 9.80 9.08 -6.99
CA ILE A 181 9.54 8.38 -5.72
C ILE A 181 8.12 8.67 -5.25
N ILE A 182 7.38 7.61 -4.97
CA ILE A 182 6.05 7.67 -4.38
C ILE A 182 6.18 7.64 -2.87
N VAL A 183 5.61 8.63 -2.18
CA VAL A 183 5.52 8.65 -0.71
C VAL A 183 4.15 8.16 -0.28
N ILE A 184 4.11 7.14 0.56
CA ILE A 184 2.88 6.48 1.02
C ILE A 184 2.65 6.74 2.51
N PRO A 185 1.99 7.85 2.90
CA PRO A 185 1.62 8.04 4.29
C PRO A 185 0.61 6.96 4.72
N THR A 186 0.91 6.31 5.85
CA THR A 186 0.14 5.17 6.37
C THR A 186 0.00 5.28 7.89
N GLY A 187 -1.15 4.86 8.41
CA GLY A 187 -1.46 4.92 9.85
C GLY A 187 -2.03 6.26 10.28
N GLY A 188 -3.33 6.27 10.57
CA GLY A 188 -4.10 7.46 10.91
C GLY A 188 -4.48 8.34 9.71
N VAL A 189 -4.30 7.86 8.48
CA VAL A 189 -4.77 8.52 7.26
C VAL A 189 -6.25 8.15 7.04
N ASN A 190 -7.08 9.17 6.82
CA ASN A 190 -8.52 9.03 6.63
C ASN A 190 -9.04 10.05 5.60
N ALA A 191 -10.36 10.10 5.39
CA ALA A 191 -10.99 11.00 4.44
C ALA A 191 -10.76 12.49 4.75
N ASP A 192 -10.67 12.85 6.05
CA ASP A 192 -10.54 14.23 6.48
C ASP A 192 -9.11 14.78 6.29
N ASN A 193 -8.10 13.95 6.56
CA ASN A 193 -6.70 14.38 6.52
C ASN A 193 -5.93 13.93 5.27
N GLY A 194 -6.43 12.93 4.54
CA GLY A 194 -5.78 12.41 3.34
C GLY A 194 -5.49 13.48 2.27
N PRO A 195 -6.46 14.35 1.91
CA PRO A 195 -6.21 15.45 0.99
C PRO A 195 -5.13 16.42 1.45
N LEU A 196 -4.97 16.61 2.77
CA LEU A 196 -3.91 17.45 3.33
C LEU A 196 -2.54 16.79 3.17
N TYR A 197 -2.43 15.46 3.39
CA TYR A 197 -1.19 14.73 3.13
C TYR A 197 -0.76 14.88 1.67
N GLN A 198 -1.68 14.66 0.72
CA GLN A 198 -1.38 14.83 -0.70
C GLN A 198 -0.88 16.24 -1.02
N ARG A 199 -1.56 17.26 -0.50
CA ARG A 199 -1.17 18.65 -0.73
C ARG A 199 0.22 18.96 -0.18
N HIS A 200 0.51 18.54 1.06
CA HIS A 200 1.80 18.84 1.69
C HIS A 200 2.97 18.08 1.06
N ILE A 201 2.77 16.83 0.66
CA ILE A 201 3.77 16.01 -0.01
C ILE A 201 3.98 16.51 -1.45
N GLY A 202 2.89 16.72 -2.20
CA GLY A 202 2.93 17.21 -3.58
C GLY A 202 3.57 18.59 -3.71
N ALA A 203 3.38 19.49 -2.73
CA ALA A 203 4.05 20.79 -2.70
C ALA A 203 5.58 20.69 -2.62
N ARG A 204 6.14 19.52 -2.25
CA ARG A 204 7.57 19.21 -2.23
C ARG A 204 8.02 18.43 -3.47
N GLY A 205 7.13 18.22 -4.42
CA GLY A 205 7.43 17.56 -5.68
C GLY A 205 7.48 16.04 -5.62
N PHE A 206 7.06 15.43 -4.52
CA PHE A 206 6.93 13.98 -4.44
C PHE A 206 5.54 13.52 -4.87
N ASP A 207 5.49 12.40 -5.57
CA ASP A 207 4.23 11.73 -5.84
C ASP A 207 3.67 11.10 -4.56
N THR A 208 2.36 11.04 -4.45
CA THR A 208 1.71 10.57 -3.22
C THR A 208 0.66 9.54 -3.54
N ALA A 209 0.75 8.45 -2.83
CA ALA A 209 -0.31 7.47 -2.77
C ALA A 209 -0.72 7.25 -1.30
N LEU A 210 -2.01 7.27 -1.00
CA LEU A 210 -2.49 7.22 0.38
C LEU A 210 -2.84 5.79 0.79
N ALA A 211 -2.22 5.27 1.85
CA ALA A 211 -2.63 4.01 2.44
C ALA A 211 -3.64 4.27 3.57
N MET A 212 -4.89 4.02 3.28
CA MET A 212 -5.99 4.22 4.22
C MET A 212 -6.30 2.91 4.94
N SER A 213 -6.14 2.93 6.25
CA SER A 213 -6.46 1.79 7.13
C SER A 213 -7.78 1.97 7.87
N ASP A 214 -8.36 3.16 7.81
CA ASP A 214 -9.51 3.58 8.63
C ASP A 214 -10.89 3.16 8.07
N PRO A 215 -11.04 2.80 6.79
CA PRO A 215 -12.28 2.13 6.34
C PRO A 215 -12.58 0.83 7.06
N LEU A 216 -11.71 0.39 7.94
CA LEU A 216 -11.92 -0.82 8.72
C LEU A 216 -13.02 -0.70 9.76
N SER A 217 -13.26 0.46 10.32
CA SER A 217 -14.46 0.74 11.09
C SER A 217 -15.71 0.64 10.21
N LEU A 218 -15.57 0.78 8.91
CA LEU A 218 -16.61 0.75 7.91
C LEU A 218 -16.78 -0.65 7.28
N VAL A 219 -15.70 -1.43 7.25
CA VAL A 219 -15.71 -2.82 6.76
C VAL A 219 -16.04 -3.80 7.88
N ILE A 220 -15.76 -3.43 9.14
CA ILE A 220 -15.96 -4.30 10.29
C ILE A 220 -16.99 -3.68 11.23
N HIS A 221 -18.22 -4.16 11.18
CA HIS A 221 -19.25 -3.89 12.16
C HIS A 221 -19.29 -5.03 13.17
N GLU A 222 -19.18 -4.71 14.47
CA GLU A 222 -19.27 -5.69 15.56
C GLU A 222 -18.32 -6.90 15.43
N GLY A 223 -17.09 -6.67 14.95
CA GLY A 223 -16.09 -7.73 14.78
C GLY A 223 -16.35 -8.66 13.58
N LYS A 224 -17.26 -8.31 12.69
CA LYS A 224 -17.53 -9.03 11.44
C LYS A 224 -17.26 -8.09 10.26
N ILE A 225 -16.81 -8.65 9.14
CA ILE A 225 -16.83 -7.91 7.88
C ILE A 225 -18.28 -7.52 7.62
N GLY A 226 -18.52 -6.23 7.45
CA GLY A 226 -19.83 -5.69 7.16
C GLY A 226 -20.41 -6.32 5.89
N ASP A 227 -21.71 -6.19 5.70
CA ASP A 227 -22.30 -6.58 4.43
C ASP A 227 -21.70 -5.76 3.29
N LEU A 228 -21.68 -6.33 2.10
CA LEU A 228 -21.05 -5.74 0.91
C LEU A 228 -21.62 -4.35 0.56
N ASP A 229 -22.88 -4.08 0.89
CA ASP A 229 -23.50 -2.79 0.66
C ASP A 229 -23.01 -1.73 1.63
N THR A 230 -22.69 -2.12 2.86
CA THR A 230 -22.04 -1.23 3.84
C THR A 230 -20.64 -0.85 3.39
N ILE A 231 -19.86 -1.83 2.92
CA ILE A 231 -18.52 -1.59 2.36
C ILE A 231 -18.61 -0.62 1.16
N ARG A 232 -19.52 -0.86 0.22
CA ARG A 232 -19.71 0.01 -0.95
C ARG A 232 -20.08 1.43 -0.57
N ARG A 233 -21.03 1.62 0.36
CA ARG A 233 -21.41 2.98 0.84
C ARG A 233 -20.23 3.71 1.45
N SER A 234 -19.41 3.02 2.19
CA SER A 234 -18.22 3.58 2.83
C SER A 234 -17.18 3.99 1.81
N LEU A 235 -16.90 3.15 0.83
CA LEU A 235 -15.97 3.46 -0.26
C LEU A 235 -16.47 4.63 -1.11
N GLU A 236 -17.78 4.75 -1.33
CA GLU A 236 -18.36 5.90 -2.02
C GLU A 236 -18.19 7.20 -1.24
N GLN A 237 -18.37 7.18 0.09
CA GLN A 237 -18.09 8.35 0.93
C GLN A 237 -16.62 8.77 0.83
N PHE A 238 -15.70 7.80 0.83
CA PHE A 238 -14.29 8.06 0.59
C PHE A 238 -14.03 8.70 -0.77
N ARG A 239 -14.60 8.12 -1.83
CA ARG A 239 -14.44 8.64 -3.18
C ARG A 239 -14.92 10.09 -3.30
N GLN A 240 -16.00 10.46 -2.59
CA GLN A 240 -16.50 11.83 -2.56
C GLN A 240 -15.58 12.79 -1.82
N ALA A 241 -14.94 12.35 -0.74
CA ALA A 241 -13.98 13.16 0.01
C ALA A 241 -12.70 13.47 -0.80
N PHE A 242 -12.28 12.50 -1.63
CA PHE A 242 -11.08 12.61 -2.48
C PHE A 242 -11.38 13.05 -3.91
N LYS A 243 -12.36 13.92 -4.13
CA LYS A 243 -12.52 14.54 -5.45
C LYS A 243 -11.20 15.21 -5.84
N PRO A 244 -10.72 15.00 -7.09
CA PRO A 244 -9.40 15.45 -7.48
C PRO A 244 -9.23 16.94 -7.18
N TYR A 245 -8.24 17.27 -6.39
CA TYR A 245 -7.71 18.60 -6.32
C TYR A 245 -7.08 18.89 -7.68
N THR A 246 -7.83 19.51 -8.55
CA THR A 246 -7.22 20.15 -9.73
C THR A 246 -6.32 21.24 -9.20
N ILE A 247 -5.01 21.04 -9.32
CA ILE A 247 -4.02 22.11 -9.15
C ILE A 247 -4.34 23.10 -10.26
N GLY A 248 -4.95 24.26 -9.88
CA GLY A 248 -5.15 25.38 -10.74
C GLY A 248 -3.83 26.11 -10.97
#